data_a1426e2f5c616df3a8f6de1918a97d8f
#
_entry.id   a1426e2f5c616df3a8f6de1918a97d8f
#
_cell.length_a   1.000
_cell.length_b   1.000
_cell.length_c   1.000
_cell.angle_alpha   90.00
_cell.angle_beta   90.00
_cell.angle_gamma   90.00
#
_symmetry.space_group_name_H-M   'P 1'
#
loop_
_entity.id
_entity.type
_entity.pdbx_description
1 polymer ?
#
loop_
_entity_poly.entity_id
_entity_poly.type
_entity_poly.pdbx_seq_one_letter_code
_entity_poly.pdbx_strand_id
1 'polypeptide(L)'
;MDVAKFKNIFTGLNRARGLFTFEEEDVSNGKSVGLYRTIKEEPLLKHYQSHLEGKYPSLGIVPIRDDNTATFGCIDIDEYPLDHKKIITDIRKKDLPLIVCQSKSLGAHIYLFSKEPQPCVTWDKTLRSIASVLGFSGKEIFPKQKKLNGKDDVGSWINLPYFGEMRYAFLDSGEGASLEEFFAMYDQYVCDDIEKISIQKKIIKTKKSKFKFDMAPPCLKIMEGKGYPQGTRNNGIFNVGVFYRKAFPNDWEDLLQKFITKYMPEMKPEEVIREKKQIALNNDEGEIKYFYRCNDVPIKNHCNKELCATTRYGIKKEEVFADYPVVTELHILDSQPPVYYVYADVNGKRLKTRVDDEDHLLY
;
A
#
# COMPACT_ATOMS: atom_id res chain seq x y z
N MET A 1 -9.75 31.85 3.81
CA MET A 1 -9.78 30.39 3.48
C MET A 1 -10.28 30.23 2.04
N ASP A 2 -9.46 29.74 1.13
CA ASP A 2 -9.83 29.58 -0.29
C ASP A 2 -10.44 28.19 -0.52
N VAL A 3 -11.73 28.07 -0.24
CA VAL A 3 -12.52 26.83 -0.40
C VAL A 3 -12.55 26.36 -1.86
N ALA A 4 -12.54 27.29 -2.81
CA ALA A 4 -12.61 26.97 -4.23
C ALA A 4 -11.28 26.30 -4.68
N LYS A 5 -10.13 26.84 -4.26
CA LYS A 5 -8.82 26.24 -4.50
C LYS A 5 -8.74 24.82 -3.89
N PHE A 6 -9.19 24.66 -2.65
CA PHE A 6 -9.22 23.36 -1.98
C PHE A 6 -10.10 22.35 -2.73
N LYS A 7 -11.32 22.74 -3.15
CA LYS A 7 -12.19 21.90 -3.99
C LYS A 7 -11.49 21.49 -5.30
N ASN A 8 -10.82 22.43 -5.97
CA ASN A 8 -10.14 22.16 -7.22
C ASN A 8 -8.99 21.16 -7.08
N ILE A 9 -8.24 21.23 -5.97
CA ILE A 9 -7.17 20.29 -5.66
C ILE A 9 -7.71 18.86 -5.45
N PHE A 10 -8.81 18.74 -4.69
CA PHE A 10 -9.43 17.46 -4.37
C PHE A 10 -10.66 17.17 -5.24
N THR A 11 -10.50 17.30 -6.53
CA THR A 11 -11.56 16.99 -7.52
C THR A 11 -11.53 15.50 -7.86
N GLY A 12 -12.71 14.85 -7.83
CA GLY A 12 -12.87 13.44 -8.16
C GLY A 12 -14.20 13.17 -8.84
N LEU A 13 -14.88 12.09 -8.47
CA LEU A 13 -16.18 11.71 -9.01
C LEU A 13 -17.26 12.75 -8.67
N ASN A 14 -17.94 13.29 -9.69
CA ASN A 14 -18.95 14.34 -9.49
C ASN A 14 -20.30 13.83 -8.96
N ARG A 15 -20.56 12.53 -8.99
CA ARG A 15 -21.87 11.93 -8.63
C ARG A 15 -21.86 11.16 -7.31
N ALA A 16 -20.75 11.21 -6.56
CA ALA A 16 -20.69 10.61 -5.23
C ALA A 16 -19.63 11.26 -4.35
N ARG A 17 -19.88 11.21 -3.04
CA ARG A 17 -18.96 11.64 -1.99
C ARG A 17 -19.03 10.71 -0.78
N GLY A 18 -17.99 10.69 -0.01
CA GLY A 18 -17.94 10.04 1.30
C GLY A 18 -18.35 10.98 2.42
N LEU A 19 -19.00 10.46 3.42
CA LEU A 19 -19.27 11.14 4.69
C LEU A 19 -18.74 10.29 5.84
N PHE A 20 -18.11 10.96 6.80
CA PHE A 20 -17.73 10.37 8.06
C PHE A 20 -18.29 11.21 9.22
N THR A 21 -18.93 10.54 10.17
CA THR A 21 -19.41 11.10 11.43
C THR A 21 -19.23 10.11 12.58
N PHE A 22 -19.47 10.55 13.80
CA PHE A 22 -19.58 9.65 14.96
C PHE A 22 -21.06 9.42 15.28
N GLU A 23 -21.41 8.22 15.73
CA GLU A 23 -22.69 7.98 16.39
C GLU A 23 -22.61 8.43 17.85
N GLU A 24 -23.59 9.23 18.30
CA GLU A 24 -23.64 9.77 19.67
C GLU A 24 -24.05 8.71 20.72
N GLU A 25 -24.53 7.54 20.31
CA GLU A 25 -25.27 6.62 21.20
C GLU A 25 -24.46 5.47 21.83
N ASP A 26 -23.16 5.31 21.56
CA ASP A 26 -22.41 4.17 22.16
C ASP A 26 -21.30 4.65 23.13
N VAL A 27 -21.69 5.39 24.15
CA VAL A 27 -20.81 5.80 25.25
C VAL A 27 -20.57 4.67 26.27
N SER A 28 -21.25 3.51 26.14
CA SER A 28 -21.22 2.45 27.15
C SER A 28 -19.85 1.78 27.33
N ASN A 29 -18.92 1.92 26.35
CA ASN A 29 -17.56 1.34 26.40
C ASN A 29 -16.42 2.35 26.09
N GLY A 30 -16.67 3.66 26.10
CA GLY A 30 -15.66 4.69 25.91
C GLY A 30 -15.04 4.75 24.50
N LYS A 31 -15.62 4.07 23.50
CA LYS A 31 -15.19 4.11 22.10
C LYS A 31 -16.34 4.63 21.24
N SER A 32 -16.18 5.84 20.68
CA SER A 32 -17.09 6.33 19.65
C SER A 32 -16.93 5.49 18.37
N VAL A 33 -18.04 4.94 17.88
CA VAL A 33 -18.07 4.19 16.61
C VAL A 33 -18.17 5.18 15.46
N GLY A 34 -17.22 5.13 14.54
CA GLY A 34 -17.21 5.97 13.34
C GLY A 34 -18.16 5.43 12.28
N LEU A 35 -19.06 6.27 11.78
CA LEU A 35 -20.04 5.95 10.74
C LEU A 35 -19.55 6.45 9.39
N TYR A 36 -19.40 5.54 8.43
CA TYR A 36 -18.97 5.81 7.07
C TYR A 36 -20.12 5.60 6.10
N ARG A 37 -20.44 6.61 5.30
CA ARG A 37 -21.51 6.54 4.30
C ARG A 37 -21.03 7.06 2.95
N THR A 38 -21.43 6.40 1.88
CA THR A 38 -21.29 6.91 0.52
C THR A 38 -22.62 7.54 0.10
N ILE A 39 -22.59 8.79 -0.29
CA ILE A 39 -23.76 9.55 -0.77
C ILE A 39 -23.62 9.72 -2.27
N LYS A 40 -24.59 9.20 -3.03
CA LYS A 40 -24.64 9.32 -4.50
C LYS A 40 -25.14 10.71 -4.92
N GLU A 41 -24.37 11.73 -4.56
CA GLU A 41 -24.64 13.14 -4.88
C GLU A 41 -23.33 13.89 -5.08
N GLU A 42 -23.38 14.98 -5.85
CA GLU A 42 -22.23 15.83 -6.13
C GLU A 42 -21.63 16.45 -4.85
N PRO A 43 -20.30 16.46 -4.71
CA PRO A 43 -19.61 17.22 -3.65
C PRO A 43 -19.61 18.71 -3.98
N LEU A 44 -20.61 19.44 -3.50
CA LEU A 44 -20.77 20.88 -3.71
C LEU A 44 -19.80 21.70 -2.85
N LEU A 45 -19.52 22.95 -3.23
CA LEU A 45 -18.61 23.85 -2.54
C LEU A 45 -18.94 24.00 -1.04
N LYS A 46 -20.23 24.03 -0.68
CA LYS A 46 -20.67 24.08 0.73
C LYS A 46 -20.18 22.91 1.58
N HIS A 47 -20.00 21.72 0.99
CA HIS A 47 -19.53 20.54 1.71
C HIS A 47 -18.03 20.67 2.04
N TYR A 48 -17.24 21.24 1.12
CA TYR A 48 -15.83 21.56 1.36
C TYR A 48 -15.68 22.65 2.41
N GLN A 49 -16.55 23.69 2.35
CA GLN A 49 -16.56 24.73 3.35
C GLN A 49 -16.85 24.18 4.74
N SER A 50 -17.94 23.40 4.92
CA SER A 50 -18.27 22.77 6.20
C SER A 50 -17.15 21.88 6.72
N HIS A 51 -16.48 21.13 5.79
CA HIS A 51 -15.35 20.29 6.14
C HIS A 51 -14.17 21.12 6.68
N LEU A 52 -13.78 22.19 5.99
CA LEU A 52 -12.70 23.08 6.42
C LEU A 52 -13.03 23.83 7.71
N GLU A 53 -14.31 24.05 8.00
CA GLU A 53 -14.79 24.61 9.27
C GLU A 53 -14.86 23.57 10.41
N GLY A 54 -14.48 22.31 10.16
CA GLY A 54 -14.52 21.22 11.15
C GLY A 54 -15.92 20.77 11.53
N LYS A 55 -16.93 21.03 10.68
CA LYS A 55 -18.33 20.66 10.92
C LYS A 55 -18.62 19.25 10.40
N TYR A 56 -19.11 18.37 11.27
CA TYR A 56 -19.55 17.03 10.86
C TYR A 56 -20.83 17.08 10.00
N PRO A 57 -21.02 16.12 9.08
CA PRO A 57 -20.09 15.04 8.73
C PRO A 57 -18.86 15.54 7.95
N SER A 58 -17.69 14.95 8.22
CA SER A 58 -16.49 15.28 7.45
C SER A 58 -16.60 14.70 6.04
N LEU A 59 -15.95 15.37 5.07
CA LEU A 59 -16.03 15.05 3.66
C LEU A 59 -14.96 14.05 3.24
N GLY A 60 -15.36 13.05 2.43
CA GLY A 60 -14.48 12.20 1.66
C GLY A 60 -14.73 12.37 0.17
N ILE A 61 -13.69 12.23 -0.64
CA ILE A 61 -13.78 12.31 -2.10
C ILE A 61 -13.35 10.99 -2.72
N VAL A 62 -14.06 10.57 -3.74
CA VAL A 62 -13.70 9.45 -4.60
C VAL A 62 -12.73 9.97 -5.65
N PRO A 63 -11.45 9.57 -5.65
CA PRO A 63 -10.47 10.16 -6.57
C PRO A 63 -10.71 9.80 -8.04
N ILE A 64 -11.18 8.56 -8.32
CA ILE A 64 -11.48 8.13 -9.69
C ILE A 64 -12.68 8.88 -10.25
N ARG A 65 -12.58 9.34 -11.50
CA ARG A 65 -13.61 10.05 -12.25
C ARG A 65 -14.34 9.10 -13.20
N ASP A 66 -15.44 9.55 -13.80
CA ASP A 66 -16.24 8.74 -14.75
C ASP A 66 -15.45 8.29 -16.00
N ASP A 67 -14.41 9.01 -16.37
CA ASP A 67 -13.48 8.68 -17.47
C ASP A 67 -12.32 7.76 -17.04
N ASN A 68 -12.36 7.22 -15.80
CA ASN A 68 -11.32 6.39 -15.20
C ASN A 68 -9.97 7.10 -15.04
N THR A 69 -9.98 8.41 -14.89
CA THR A 69 -8.82 9.23 -14.57
C THR A 69 -8.90 9.78 -13.16
N ALA A 70 -7.79 10.32 -12.65
CA ALA A 70 -7.74 11.06 -11.40
C ALA A 70 -6.73 12.21 -11.50
N THR A 71 -6.89 13.24 -10.66
CA THR A 71 -5.95 14.35 -10.52
C THR A 71 -5.13 14.24 -9.25
N PHE A 72 -5.52 13.39 -8.33
CA PHE A 72 -4.74 13.08 -7.12
C PHE A 72 -4.85 11.60 -6.76
N GLY A 73 -3.85 11.14 -6.05
CA GLY A 73 -3.84 9.81 -5.46
C GLY A 73 -3.21 9.85 -4.07
N CYS A 74 -3.40 8.79 -3.30
CA CYS A 74 -2.96 8.72 -1.93
C CYS A 74 -2.47 7.32 -1.56
N ILE A 75 -1.41 7.27 -0.76
CA ILE A 75 -0.99 6.08 -0.03
C ILE A 75 -1.51 6.25 1.39
N ASP A 76 -2.39 5.35 1.83
CA ASP A 76 -3.00 5.38 3.16
C ASP A 76 -2.20 4.48 4.12
N ILE A 77 -1.62 5.07 5.17
CA ILE A 77 -0.77 4.40 6.14
C ILE A 77 -1.45 4.37 7.50
N ASP A 78 -2.03 3.22 7.82
CA ASP A 78 -2.61 2.92 9.12
C ASP A 78 -1.61 2.11 9.97
N GLU A 79 -0.59 2.77 10.49
CA GLU A 79 0.39 2.20 11.42
C GLU A 79 0.58 3.13 12.62
N TYR A 80 0.74 2.55 13.81
CA TYR A 80 0.83 3.29 15.08
C TYR A 80 1.88 2.67 16.01
N PRO A 81 2.77 3.46 16.62
CA PRO A 81 3.02 4.89 16.36
C PRO A 81 3.73 5.11 15.03
N LEU A 82 3.49 6.26 14.37
CA LEU A 82 4.08 6.63 13.09
C LEU A 82 4.98 7.87 13.23
N ASP A 83 6.20 7.78 12.74
CA ASP A 83 7.15 8.90 12.70
C ASP A 83 7.00 9.67 11.38
N HIS A 84 6.10 10.66 11.37
CA HIS A 84 5.83 11.51 10.20
C HIS A 84 7.08 12.26 9.72
N LYS A 85 7.93 12.75 10.65
CA LYS A 85 9.15 13.48 10.30
C LYS A 85 10.15 12.60 9.54
N LYS A 86 10.26 11.33 9.92
CA LYS A 86 11.09 10.36 9.20
C LYS A 86 10.55 10.10 7.79
N ILE A 87 9.24 9.96 7.63
CA ILE A 87 8.60 9.77 6.31
C ILE A 87 8.90 10.96 5.42
N ILE A 88 8.70 12.18 5.89
CA ILE A 88 8.98 13.42 5.15
C ILE A 88 10.45 13.48 4.75
N THR A 89 11.35 13.21 5.69
CA THR A 89 12.79 13.18 5.42
C THR A 89 13.13 12.17 4.32
N ASP A 90 12.53 10.99 4.35
CA ASP A 90 12.77 9.94 3.34
C ASP A 90 12.18 10.32 1.96
N ILE A 91 11.06 11.02 1.92
CA ILE A 91 10.43 11.59 0.72
C ILE A 91 11.36 12.63 0.09
N ARG A 92 11.85 13.61 0.87
CA ARG A 92 12.74 14.69 0.38
C ARG A 92 14.09 14.16 -0.08
N LYS A 93 14.69 13.21 0.65
CA LYS A 93 15.94 12.53 0.23
C LYS A 93 15.82 11.82 -1.11
N LYS A 94 14.63 11.49 -1.55
CA LYS A 94 14.35 10.80 -2.81
C LYS A 94 13.83 11.73 -3.89
N ASP A 95 13.72 13.02 -3.59
CA ASP A 95 13.17 14.06 -4.48
C ASP A 95 11.79 13.66 -5.02
N LEU A 96 10.92 13.14 -4.11
CA LEU A 96 9.57 12.75 -4.46
C LEU A 96 8.61 13.92 -4.21
N PRO A 97 7.74 14.25 -5.18
CA PRO A 97 6.81 15.38 -5.09
C PRO A 97 5.55 15.01 -4.29
N LEU A 98 5.73 14.65 -3.03
CA LEU A 98 4.67 14.14 -2.16
C LEU A 98 4.41 15.09 -1.00
N ILE A 99 3.14 15.15 -0.59
CA ILE A 99 2.67 15.86 0.60
C ILE A 99 2.14 14.85 1.61
N VAL A 100 2.66 14.92 2.83
CA VAL A 100 2.23 14.06 3.94
C VAL A 100 1.22 14.80 4.78
N CYS A 101 0.01 14.25 4.93
CA CYS A 101 -1.01 14.75 5.85
C CYS A 101 -1.25 13.74 6.97
N GLN A 102 -1.64 14.22 8.14
CA GLN A 102 -2.10 13.38 9.22
C GLN A 102 -3.44 12.72 8.81
N SER A 103 -3.58 11.40 8.99
CA SER A 103 -4.86 10.74 8.82
C SER A 103 -5.77 10.96 10.04
N LYS A 104 -7.05 10.62 9.92
CA LYS A 104 -8.02 10.71 11.01
C LYS A 104 -7.58 9.97 12.27
N SER A 105 -6.90 8.86 12.12
CA SER A 105 -6.48 7.97 13.22
C SER A 105 -5.02 8.18 13.62
N LEU A 106 -4.42 9.33 13.32
CA LEU A 106 -3.02 9.69 13.58
C LEU A 106 -1.98 8.90 12.74
N GLY A 107 -2.42 8.17 11.72
CA GLY A 107 -1.56 7.62 10.67
C GLY A 107 -1.19 8.69 9.64
N ALA A 108 -0.92 8.32 8.40
CA ALA A 108 -0.58 9.26 7.35
C ALA A 108 -1.31 8.99 6.04
N HIS A 109 -1.79 10.05 5.40
CA HIS A 109 -2.16 10.11 4.00
C HIS A 109 -1.02 10.76 3.22
N ILE A 110 -0.36 10.02 2.34
CA ILE A 110 0.70 10.57 1.49
C ILE A 110 0.11 10.84 0.12
N TYR A 111 -0.08 12.12 -0.19
CA TYR A 111 -0.71 12.58 -1.43
C TYR A 111 0.31 12.83 -2.53
N LEU A 112 -0.10 12.47 -3.75
CA LEU A 112 0.52 12.86 -5.01
C LEU A 112 -0.53 13.58 -5.84
N PHE A 113 -0.16 14.64 -6.54
CA PHE A 113 -1.07 15.47 -7.34
C PHE A 113 -0.58 15.61 -8.78
N SER A 114 -1.51 15.70 -9.72
CA SER A 114 -1.24 16.00 -11.12
C SER A 114 -2.09 17.18 -11.58
N LYS A 115 -1.50 18.05 -12.40
CA LYS A 115 -2.22 19.20 -13.00
C LYS A 115 -3.35 18.72 -13.91
N GLU A 116 -3.04 17.72 -14.72
CA GLU A 116 -3.98 17.13 -15.67
C GLU A 116 -4.43 15.74 -15.19
N PRO A 117 -5.68 15.34 -15.49
CA PRO A 117 -6.16 14.02 -15.15
C PRO A 117 -5.32 12.92 -15.82
N GLN A 118 -4.89 11.93 -15.03
CA GLN A 118 -4.10 10.79 -15.47
C GLN A 118 -4.88 9.48 -15.28
N PRO A 119 -4.68 8.45 -16.13
CA PRO A 119 -5.36 7.15 -15.98
C PRO A 119 -5.15 6.52 -14.60
N CYS A 120 -6.20 5.97 -14.01
CA CYS A 120 -6.09 5.32 -12.67
C CYS A 120 -5.15 4.12 -12.67
N VAL A 121 -4.93 3.46 -13.79
CA VAL A 121 -3.90 2.40 -13.94
C VAL A 121 -2.50 2.97 -13.72
N THR A 122 -2.23 4.17 -14.24
CA THR A 122 -0.95 4.88 -14.03
C THR A 122 -0.79 5.27 -12.57
N TRP A 123 -1.84 5.78 -11.92
CA TRP A 123 -1.83 6.10 -10.49
C TRP A 123 -1.49 4.89 -9.64
N ASP A 124 -2.16 3.76 -9.84
CA ASP A 124 -1.90 2.51 -9.09
C ASP A 124 -0.43 2.07 -9.22
N LYS A 125 0.09 2.03 -10.45
CA LYS A 125 1.48 1.65 -10.74
C LYS A 125 2.49 2.59 -10.08
N THR A 126 2.28 3.90 -10.21
CA THR A 126 3.20 4.91 -9.69
C THR A 126 3.20 4.92 -8.16
N LEU A 127 2.01 4.95 -7.53
CA LEU A 127 1.91 4.98 -6.07
C LEU A 127 2.40 3.69 -5.41
N ARG A 128 2.15 2.51 -6.00
CA ARG A 128 2.76 1.25 -5.51
C ARG A 128 4.27 1.27 -5.58
N SER A 129 4.83 1.81 -6.65
CA SER A 129 6.27 1.94 -6.78
C SER A 129 6.85 2.90 -5.73
N ILE A 130 6.18 4.03 -5.48
CA ILE A 130 6.54 5.00 -4.43
C ILE A 130 6.42 4.35 -3.05
N ALA A 131 5.30 3.70 -2.75
CA ALA A 131 5.09 3.00 -1.48
C ALA A 131 6.20 1.97 -1.21
N SER A 132 6.59 1.21 -2.23
CA SER A 132 7.69 0.23 -2.13
C SER A 132 9.03 0.90 -1.78
N VAL A 133 9.36 2.01 -2.44
CA VAL A 133 10.62 2.75 -2.20
C VAL A 133 10.65 3.43 -0.83
N LEU A 134 9.50 3.81 -0.31
CA LEU A 134 9.35 4.39 1.04
C LEU A 134 9.28 3.31 2.14
N GLY A 135 9.12 2.03 1.79
CA GLY A 135 9.00 0.93 2.75
C GLY A 135 7.57 0.65 3.21
N PHE A 136 6.58 1.10 2.44
CA PHE A 136 5.14 0.95 2.71
C PHE A 136 4.43 0.05 1.69
N SER A 137 5.12 -0.95 1.15
CA SER A 137 4.50 -1.95 0.27
C SER A 137 3.30 -2.62 0.95
N GLY A 138 2.22 -2.84 0.20
CA GLY A 138 1.01 -3.48 0.72
C GLY A 138 0.06 -2.53 1.48
N LYS A 139 0.35 -1.23 1.54
CA LYS A 139 -0.60 -0.22 2.05
C LYS A 139 -1.68 0.08 1.03
N GLU A 140 -2.83 0.56 1.50
CA GLU A 140 -3.92 0.94 0.62
C GLU A 140 -3.52 2.10 -0.28
N ILE A 141 -3.93 2.00 -1.55
CA ILE A 141 -3.68 3.02 -2.58
C ILE A 141 -5.02 3.54 -3.08
N PHE A 142 -5.12 4.85 -3.19
CA PHE A 142 -6.26 5.52 -3.83
C PHE A 142 -5.80 6.27 -5.07
N PRO A 143 -6.57 6.20 -6.19
CA PRO A 143 -7.80 5.43 -6.39
C PRO A 143 -7.61 3.93 -6.15
N LYS A 144 -8.57 3.28 -5.45
CA LYS A 144 -8.58 1.81 -5.31
C LYS A 144 -8.97 1.13 -6.62
N GLN A 145 -9.93 1.71 -7.33
CA GLN A 145 -10.41 1.22 -8.61
C GLN A 145 -9.56 1.76 -9.76
N LYS A 146 -9.21 0.90 -10.70
CA LYS A 146 -8.54 1.27 -11.96
C LYS A 146 -9.57 1.67 -13.04
N LYS A 147 -10.80 1.16 -12.90
CA LYS A 147 -11.93 1.41 -13.78
C LYS A 147 -13.22 1.35 -12.97
N LEU A 148 -14.19 2.17 -13.30
CA LEU A 148 -15.56 2.08 -12.79
C LEU A 148 -16.39 1.18 -13.70
N ASN A 149 -17.19 0.30 -13.07
CA ASN A 149 -18.05 -0.65 -13.75
C ASN A 149 -19.47 -0.09 -13.86
N GLY A 150 -19.67 0.82 -14.83
CA GLY A 150 -20.97 1.42 -15.08
C GLY A 150 -21.32 2.61 -14.17
N LYS A 151 -22.53 3.12 -14.34
CA LYS A 151 -22.99 4.36 -13.66
C LYS A 151 -23.32 4.19 -12.18
N ASP A 152 -23.56 2.96 -11.74
CA ASP A 152 -23.89 2.66 -10.33
C ASP A 152 -22.67 2.44 -9.46
N ASP A 153 -21.52 2.10 -10.06
CA ASP A 153 -20.26 1.97 -9.38
C ASP A 153 -19.69 3.37 -9.08
N VAL A 154 -19.53 3.67 -7.82
CA VAL A 154 -19.01 4.98 -7.36
C VAL A 154 -17.59 4.90 -6.83
N GLY A 155 -16.96 3.72 -6.84
CA GLY A 155 -15.61 3.53 -6.33
C GLY A 155 -15.46 3.81 -4.83
N SER A 156 -14.22 3.85 -4.38
CA SER A 156 -13.87 4.06 -2.97
C SER A 156 -13.39 5.50 -2.73
N TRP A 157 -13.86 6.10 -1.65
CA TRP A 157 -13.47 7.45 -1.26
C TRP A 157 -12.42 7.46 -0.15
N ILE A 158 -11.70 8.56 -0.04
CA ILE A 158 -10.74 8.84 1.03
C ILE A 158 -11.15 10.11 1.77
N ASN A 159 -10.96 10.10 3.11
CA ASN A 159 -11.18 11.30 3.92
C ASN A 159 -10.22 12.41 3.52
N LEU A 160 -10.75 13.63 3.35
CA LEU A 160 -9.92 14.80 3.04
C LEU A 160 -9.10 15.26 4.26
N PRO A 161 -7.94 15.88 4.04
CA PRO A 161 -7.18 16.59 5.06
C PRO A 161 -7.91 17.90 5.46
N TYR A 162 -7.42 18.58 6.50
CA TYR A 162 -7.94 19.87 6.99
C TYR A 162 -9.40 19.84 7.43
N PHE A 163 -9.77 18.85 8.24
CA PHE A 163 -11.05 18.89 8.93
C PHE A 163 -10.94 19.83 10.15
N GLY A 164 -11.28 21.10 9.97
CA GLY A 164 -10.94 22.15 10.90
C GLY A 164 -9.43 22.24 11.09
N GLU A 165 -8.97 22.21 12.32
CA GLU A 165 -7.54 22.21 12.67
C GLU A 165 -6.89 20.81 12.67
N MET A 166 -7.65 19.76 12.35
CA MET A 166 -7.19 18.38 12.32
C MET A 166 -6.77 17.94 10.92
N ARG A 167 -6.00 16.85 10.84
CA ARG A 167 -5.58 16.20 9.58
C ARG A 167 -4.75 17.11 8.69
N TYR A 168 -3.99 18.01 9.30
CA TYR A 168 -3.14 18.96 8.58
C TYR A 168 -2.01 18.28 7.83
N ALA A 169 -1.46 18.96 6.83
CA ALA A 169 -0.21 18.56 6.19
C ALA A 169 0.98 18.88 7.11
N PHE A 170 2.09 18.21 6.89
CA PHE A 170 3.33 18.46 7.61
C PHE A 170 4.31 19.23 6.73
N LEU A 171 4.93 20.24 7.29
CA LEU A 171 6.10 20.92 6.73
C LEU A 171 7.34 19.99 6.77
N ASP A 172 8.38 20.35 6.05
CA ASP A 172 9.65 19.60 6.04
C ASP A 172 10.32 19.58 7.43
N SER A 173 10.00 20.55 8.30
CA SER A 173 10.40 20.57 9.73
C SER A 173 9.74 19.44 10.55
N GLY A 174 8.61 18.91 10.07
CA GLY A 174 7.72 17.97 10.78
C GLY A 174 6.62 18.66 11.57
N GLU A 175 6.54 19.99 11.51
CA GLU A 175 5.45 20.80 12.10
C GLU A 175 4.20 20.77 11.23
N GLY A 176 3.02 21.05 11.84
CA GLY A 176 1.78 21.16 11.10
C GLY A 176 1.76 22.40 10.20
N ALA A 177 1.35 22.21 8.95
CA ALA A 177 1.19 23.29 7.99
C ALA A 177 -0.22 23.89 8.05
N SER A 178 -0.32 25.19 7.95
CA SER A 178 -1.57 25.90 7.69
C SER A 178 -2.14 25.54 6.30
N LEU A 179 -3.40 25.88 6.05
CA LEU A 179 -4.01 25.64 4.74
C LEU A 179 -3.31 26.44 3.61
N GLU A 180 -2.85 27.65 3.92
CA GLU A 180 -2.10 28.50 2.99
C GLU A 180 -0.73 27.88 2.65
N GLU A 181 -0.03 27.34 3.63
CA GLU A 181 1.23 26.62 3.42
C GLU A 181 1.01 25.32 2.62
N PHE A 182 -0.10 24.60 2.86
CA PHE A 182 -0.47 23.45 2.04
C PHE A 182 -0.69 23.85 0.57
N PHE A 183 -1.35 24.98 0.32
CA PHE A 183 -1.50 25.46 -1.06
C PHE A 183 -0.16 25.79 -1.71
N ALA A 184 0.77 26.37 -0.98
CA ALA A 184 2.13 26.62 -1.47
C ALA A 184 2.87 25.31 -1.76
N MET A 185 2.74 24.31 -0.88
CA MET A 185 3.30 22.97 -1.12
C MET A 185 2.67 22.31 -2.33
N TYR A 186 1.34 22.40 -2.50
CA TYR A 186 0.66 21.88 -3.68
C TYR A 186 1.21 22.52 -4.97
N ASP A 187 1.30 23.86 -5.02
CA ASP A 187 1.82 24.58 -6.19
C ASP A 187 3.26 24.19 -6.51
N GLN A 188 4.05 23.86 -5.48
CA GLN A 188 5.45 23.40 -5.63
C GLN A 188 5.54 21.95 -6.12
N TYR A 189 4.68 21.04 -5.63
CA TYR A 189 4.83 19.61 -5.82
C TYR A 189 3.84 19.00 -6.82
N VAL A 190 2.87 19.75 -7.36
CA VAL A 190 1.96 19.25 -8.37
C VAL A 190 2.72 18.90 -9.65
N CYS A 191 2.49 17.70 -10.19
CA CYS A 191 3.20 17.16 -11.34
C CYS A 191 2.47 17.47 -12.65
N ASP A 192 3.22 17.66 -13.73
CA ASP A 192 2.64 17.67 -15.09
C ASP A 192 2.34 16.25 -15.58
N ASP A 193 3.19 15.29 -15.19
CA ASP A 193 3.08 13.89 -15.60
C ASP A 193 3.64 12.97 -14.51
N ILE A 194 2.78 12.15 -13.93
CA ILE A 194 3.13 11.24 -12.83
C ILE A 194 3.95 10.03 -13.29
N GLU A 195 3.95 9.68 -14.58
CA GLU A 195 4.81 8.60 -15.10
C GLU A 195 6.27 9.02 -15.14
N LYS A 196 6.53 10.32 -15.30
CA LYS A 196 7.88 10.90 -15.34
C LYS A 196 8.49 11.12 -13.96
N ILE A 197 7.73 10.88 -12.88
CA ILE A 197 8.30 10.91 -11.54
C ILE A 197 9.47 9.93 -11.55
N SER A 198 10.67 10.49 -11.57
CA SER A 198 11.88 9.71 -11.43
C SER A 198 11.87 9.13 -10.02
N ILE A 199 11.13 8.04 -9.87
CA ILE A 199 11.39 7.14 -8.78
C ILE A 199 12.80 6.70 -9.09
N GLN A 200 13.79 7.47 -8.58
CA GLN A 200 15.14 6.97 -8.54
C GLN A 200 15.01 5.66 -7.75
N LYS A 201 14.65 4.60 -8.49
CA LYS A 201 15.25 3.32 -8.20
C LYS A 201 16.72 3.74 -8.17
N LYS A 202 17.24 4.05 -6.97
CA LYS A 202 18.63 3.78 -6.77
C LYS A 202 18.68 2.30 -7.17
N ILE A 203 18.96 2.08 -8.47
CA ILE A 203 19.90 1.04 -8.78
C ILE A 203 20.99 1.46 -7.83
N ILE A 204 20.91 0.91 -6.61
CA ILE A 204 22.06 0.85 -5.73
C ILE A 204 23.01 0.20 -6.71
N LYS A 205 23.91 1.02 -7.34
CA LYS A 205 25.11 0.49 -7.96
C LYS A 205 25.72 -0.22 -6.79
N THR A 206 25.28 -1.46 -6.61
CA THR A 206 25.73 -2.34 -5.58
C THR A 206 27.22 -2.43 -5.88
N LYS A 207 28.02 -1.71 -5.10
CA LYS A 207 29.36 -2.22 -4.81
C LYS A 207 29.10 -3.70 -4.72
N LYS A 208 29.69 -4.49 -5.66
CA LYS A 208 29.44 -5.95 -5.82
C LYS A 208 29.16 -6.50 -4.44
N SER A 209 27.88 -6.84 -4.17
CA SER A 209 27.47 -7.20 -2.83
C SER A 209 28.37 -8.33 -2.37
N LYS A 210 29.05 -8.16 -1.21
CA LYS A 210 29.85 -9.24 -0.62
C LYS A 210 29.02 -10.49 -0.39
N PHE A 211 27.69 -10.35 -0.43
CA PHE A 211 26.69 -11.37 -0.15
C PHE A 211 25.95 -11.90 -1.40
N LYS A 212 26.38 -11.50 -2.60
CA LYS A 212 25.86 -12.02 -3.88
C LYS A 212 24.33 -11.86 -4.06
N PHE A 213 23.75 -10.73 -3.61
CA PHE A 213 22.32 -10.45 -3.74
C PHE A 213 21.88 -9.95 -5.12
N ASP A 214 22.73 -9.95 -6.14
CA ASP A 214 22.41 -9.32 -7.43
C ASP A 214 21.13 -9.86 -8.08
N MET A 215 20.82 -11.14 -7.88
CA MET A 215 19.63 -11.79 -8.40
C MET A 215 18.58 -12.12 -7.32
N ALA A 216 18.71 -11.53 -6.14
CA ALA A 216 17.81 -11.74 -5.03
C ALA A 216 16.48 -10.99 -5.22
N PRO A 217 15.41 -11.42 -4.53
CA PRO A 217 14.20 -10.62 -4.38
C PRO A 217 14.50 -9.18 -3.98
N PRO A 218 13.74 -8.19 -4.52
CA PRO A 218 13.99 -6.77 -4.26
C PRO A 218 13.98 -6.40 -2.76
N CYS A 219 13.09 -7.02 -1.98
CA CYS A 219 13.00 -6.82 -0.55
C CYS A 219 14.30 -7.20 0.19
N LEU A 220 14.94 -8.31 -0.18
CA LEU A 220 16.20 -8.74 0.43
C LEU A 220 17.35 -7.79 0.11
N LYS A 221 17.40 -7.23 -1.11
CA LYS A 221 18.37 -6.19 -1.49
C LYS A 221 18.19 -4.91 -0.65
N ILE A 222 16.95 -4.51 -0.43
CA ILE A 222 16.63 -3.34 0.40
C ILE A 222 17.02 -3.59 1.85
N MET A 223 16.74 -4.78 2.38
CA MET A 223 17.03 -5.15 3.76
C MET A 223 18.53 -5.32 4.02
N GLU A 224 19.34 -5.68 3.03
CA GLU A 224 20.80 -5.71 3.17
C GLU A 224 21.36 -4.37 3.63
N GLY A 225 20.79 -3.25 3.14
CA GLY A 225 21.20 -1.91 3.54
C GLY A 225 20.59 -1.38 4.84
N LYS A 226 19.45 -1.94 5.28
CA LYS A 226 18.69 -1.45 6.44
C LYS A 226 18.91 -2.28 7.71
N GLY A 227 19.36 -3.53 7.58
CA GLY A 227 19.46 -4.48 8.68
C GLY A 227 18.09 -5.07 9.10
N TYR A 228 18.13 -5.87 10.16
CA TYR A 228 16.95 -6.61 10.65
C TYR A 228 16.69 -6.26 12.11
N PRO A 229 15.61 -5.51 12.42
CA PRO A 229 15.26 -5.13 13.79
C PRO A 229 15.06 -6.35 14.71
N GLN A 230 15.23 -6.15 16.02
CA GLN A 230 14.94 -7.17 17.01
C GLN A 230 13.48 -7.65 16.88
N GLY A 231 13.25 -8.96 17.04
CA GLY A 231 11.94 -9.57 16.84
C GLY A 231 11.61 -9.96 15.39
N THR A 232 12.38 -9.45 14.39
CA THR A 232 12.17 -9.79 12.97
C THR A 232 13.32 -10.61 12.36
N ARG A 233 14.36 -10.88 13.14
CA ARG A 233 15.61 -11.53 12.69
C ARG A 233 15.39 -12.94 12.18
N ASN A 234 14.53 -13.73 12.82
CA ASN A 234 14.21 -15.10 12.40
C ASN A 234 13.62 -15.13 11.00
N ASN A 235 12.66 -14.23 10.70
CA ASN A 235 12.11 -14.10 9.36
C ASN A 235 13.17 -13.63 8.35
N GLY A 236 14.06 -12.72 8.77
CA GLY A 236 15.19 -12.28 7.95
C GLY A 236 16.12 -13.43 7.58
N ILE A 237 16.58 -14.23 8.55
CA ILE A 237 17.43 -15.40 8.34
C ILE A 237 16.75 -16.39 7.41
N PHE A 238 15.47 -16.67 7.64
CA PHE A 238 14.71 -17.62 6.83
C PHE A 238 14.66 -17.19 5.36
N ASN A 239 14.27 -15.96 5.07
CA ASN A 239 14.15 -15.48 3.70
C ASN A 239 15.52 -15.38 2.98
N VAL A 240 16.55 -14.91 3.67
CA VAL A 240 17.93 -14.89 3.12
C VAL A 240 18.44 -16.31 2.88
N GLY A 241 18.16 -17.24 3.79
CA GLY A 241 18.54 -18.65 3.64
C GLY A 241 17.85 -19.33 2.48
N VAL A 242 16.54 -19.11 2.30
CA VAL A 242 15.78 -19.62 1.14
C VAL A 242 16.40 -19.07 -0.16
N PHE A 243 16.73 -17.79 -0.20
CA PHE A 243 17.40 -17.20 -1.36
C PHE A 243 18.76 -17.85 -1.62
N TYR A 244 19.63 -17.94 -0.62
CA TYR A 244 20.95 -18.55 -0.81
C TYR A 244 20.86 -19.99 -1.24
N ARG A 245 19.93 -20.76 -0.70
CA ARG A 245 19.74 -22.14 -1.08
C ARG A 245 19.29 -22.31 -2.53
N LYS A 246 18.40 -21.41 -3.03
CA LYS A 246 18.00 -21.36 -4.42
C LYS A 246 19.14 -20.93 -5.36
N ALA A 247 19.94 -19.99 -4.94
CA ALA A 247 20.97 -19.36 -5.79
C ALA A 247 22.33 -20.06 -5.70
N PHE A 248 22.66 -20.65 -4.56
CA PHE A 248 23.97 -21.24 -4.24
C PHE A 248 23.80 -22.53 -3.43
N PRO A 249 23.23 -23.60 -4.03
CA PRO A 249 22.82 -24.79 -3.29
C PRO A 249 23.97 -25.48 -2.53
N ASN A 250 25.22 -25.36 -2.99
CA ASN A 250 26.38 -25.96 -2.35
C ASN A 250 27.02 -25.10 -1.26
N ASP A 251 26.81 -23.78 -1.28
CA ASP A 251 27.50 -22.81 -0.42
C ASP A 251 26.53 -22.06 0.53
N TRP A 252 25.25 -22.37 0.48
CA TRP A 252 24.20 -21.56 1.12
C TRP A 252 24.37 -21.44 2.64
N GLU A 253 24.83 -22.48 3.31
CA GLU A 253 25.01 -22.45 4.78
C GLU A 253 26.14 -21.52 5.19
N ASP A 254 27.26 -21.55 4.49
CA ASP A 254 28.40 -20.68 4.73
C ASP A 254 28.07 -19.22 4.42
N LEU A 255 27.36 -18.97 3.32
CA LEU A 255 26.89 -17.63 2.96
C LEU A 255 25.92 -17.08 4.01
N LEU A 256 24.98 -17.90 4.45
CA LEU A 256 24.03 -17.52 5.48
C LEU A 256 24.72 -17.26 6.81
N GLN A 257 25.69 -18.08 7.21
CA GLN A 257 26.47 -17.88 8.43
C GLN A 257 27.24 -16.54 8.40
N LYS A 258 27.90 -16.22 7.29
CA LYS A 258 28.60 -14.94 7.09
C LYS A 258 27.65 -13.75 7.18
N PHE A 259 26.44 -13.90 6.59
CA PHE A 259 25.40 -12.89 6.66
C PHE A 259 24.91 -12.65 8.09
N ILE A 260 24.62 -13.73 8.85
CA ILE A 260 24.18 -13.64 10.24
C ILE A 260 25.24 -12.97 11.11
N THR A 261 26.50 -13.41 10.99
CA THR A 261 27.62 -12.84 11.77
C THR A 261 27.75 -11.33 11.56
N LYS A 262 27.47 -10.85 10.34
CA LYS A 262 27.59 -9.42 10.03
C LYS A 262 26.38 -8.59 10.48
N TYR A 263 25.16 -9.08 10.21
CA TYR A 263 23.94 -8.26 10.38
C TYR A 263 23.12 -8.62 11.61
N MET A 264 23.41 -9.76 12.24
CA MET A 264 22.66 -10.30 13.39
C MET A 264 23.58 -10.97 14.40
N PRO A 265 24.66 -10.29 14.85
CA PRO A 265 25.69 -10.90 15.72
C PRO A 265 25.16 -11.37 17.08
N GLU A 266 24.02 -10.83 17.51
CA GLU A 266 23.40 -11.15 18.80
C GLU A 266 22.44 -12.36 18.76
N MET A 267 22.29 -13.01 17.57
CA MET A 267 21.44 -14.20 17.46
C MET A 267 22.05 -15.38 18.23
N LYS A 268 21.20 -16.08 18.97
CA LYS A 268 21.62 -17.27 19.70
C LYS A 268 21.91 -18.43 18.74
N PRO A 269 22.95 -19.22 18.98
CA PRO A 269 23.31 -20.34 18.11
C PRO A 269 22.15 -21.33 17.87
N GLU A 270 21.33 -21.59 18.89
CA GLU A 270 20.19 -22.51 18.80
C GLU A 270 19.11 -22.00 17.83
N GLU A 271 18.87 -20.68 17.80
CA GLU A 271 17.92 -20.06 16.88
C GLU A 271 18.40 -20.19 15.43
N VAL A 272 19.68 -19.93 15.22
CA VAL A 272 20.30 -20.07 13.89
C VAL A 272 20.24 -21.51 13.39
N ILE A 273 20.55 -22.49 14.25
CA ILE A 273 20.51 -23.92 13.92
C ILE A 273 19.07 -24.33 13.57
N ARG A 274 18.09 -23.88 14.34
CA ARG A 274 16.67 -24.18 14.06
C ARG A 274 16.23 -23.69 12.69
N GLU A 275 16.52 -22.44 12.35
CA GLU A 275 16.14 -21.88 11.04
C GLU A 275 16.90 -22.57 9.89
N LYS A 276 18.19 -22.87 10.04
CA LYS A 276 18.97 -23.64 9.05
C LYS A 276 18.37 -25.01 8.80
N LYS A 277 17.96 -25.74 9.84
CA LYS A 277 17.31 -27.05 9.70
C LYS A 277 16.00 -26.96 8.90
N GLN A 278 15.19 -25.93 9.14
CA GLN A 278 13.96 -25.73 8.37
C GLN A 278 14.25 -25.44 6.90
N ILE A 279 15.20 -24.54 6.63
CA ILE A 279 15.58 -24.16 5.26
C ILE A 279 16.15 -25.39 4.50
N ALA A 280 16.79 -26.31 5.19
CA ALA A 280 17.39 -27.52 4.60
C ALA A 280 16.37 -28.57 4.16
N LEU A 281 15.10 -28.50 4.56
CA LEU A 281 14.10 -29.51 4.21
C LEU A 281 13.71 -29.45 2.74
N ASN A 282 13.56 -30.64 2.14
CA ASN A 282 13.01 -30.84 0.81
C ASN A 282 11.57 -31.34 0.91
N ASN A 283 10.79 -31.13 -0.17
CA ASN A 283 9.54 -31.86 -0.40
C ASN A 283 9.82 -33.29 -0.87
N ASP A 284 8.76 -34.07 -1.08
CA ASP A 284 8.88 -35.49 -1.51
C ASP A 284 9.49 -35.62 -2.93
N GLU A 285 9.50 -34.54 -3.71
CA GLU A 285 10.08 -34.45 -5.06
C GLU A 285 11.55 -34.02 -5.04
N GLY A 286 12.13 -33.79 -3.85
CA GLY A 286 13.53 -33.37 -3.69
C GLY A 286 13.76 -31.86 -3.87
N GLU A 287 12.71 -31.08 -4.12
CA GLU A 287 12.79 -29.62 -4.22
C GLU A 287 12.76 -28.95 -2.85
N ILE A 288 13.11 -27.67 -2.82
CA ILE A 288 13.07 -26.86 -1.58
C ILE A 288 11.63 -26.79 -1.07
N LYS A 289 11.39 -27.30 0.13
CA LYS A 289 10.07 -27.41 0.73
C LYS A 289 9.44 -26.04 1.05
N TYR A 290 10.24 -25.03 1.35
CA TYR A 290 9.75 -23.76 1.84
C TYR A 290 9.92 -22.63 0.85
N PHE A 291 8.89 -21.76 0.79
CA PHE A 291 8.86 -20.53 0.01
C PHE A 291 9.24 -19.34 0.90
N TYR A 292 9.41 -18.16 0.28
CA TYR A 292 9.64 -16.91 1.03
C TYR A 292 8.44 -16.57 1.91
N ARG A 293 8.72 -16.15 3.14
CA ARG A 293 7.71 -15.62 4.09
C ARG A 293 7.48 -14.14 3.80
N CYS A 294 6.73 -13.84 2.73
CA CYS A 294 6.55 -12.49 2.21
C CYS A 294 5.61 -11.63 3.07
N ASN A 295 4.70 -12.28 3.83
CA ASN A 295 3.67 -11.59 4.63
C ASN A 295 4.14 -11.21 6.03
N ASP A 296 5.36 -11.58 6.42
CA ASP A 296 5.91 -11.31 7.73
C ASP A 296 6.89 -10.12 7.68
N VAL A 297 6.92 -9.35 8.78
CA VAL A 297 7.90 -8.28 8.95
C VAL A 297 9.32 -8.84 9.09
N PRO A 298 10.37 -8.16 8.61
CA PRO A 298 10.35 -6.87 7.93
C PRO A 298 10.16 -6.97 6.42
N ILE A 299 10.05 -8.18 5.86
CA ILE A 299 9.97 -8.44 4.42
C ILE A 299 8.71 -7.82 3.82
N LYS A 300 7.57 -7.99 4.52
CA LYS A 300 6.27 -7.44 4.12
C LYS A 300 6.34 -5.96 3.73
N ASN A 301 7.06 -5.15 4.51
CA ASN A 301 7.16 -3.71 4.32
C ASN A 301 7.95 -3.30 3.05
N HIS A 302 8.65 -4.24 2.44
CA HIS A 302 9.48 -4.03 1.25
C HIS A 302 9.13 -5.00 0.12
N CYS A 303 8.08 -5.80 0.29
CA CYS A 303 7.66 -6.79 -0.69
C CYS A 303 7.02 -6.10 -1.91
N ASN A 304 7.46 -6.50 -3.09
CA ASN A 304 6.82 -6.21 -4.37
C ASN A 304 6.79 -7.52 -5.14
N LYS A 305 5.64 -8.22 -5.09
CA LYS A 305 5.49 -9.56 -5.67
C LYS A 305 5.69 -9.54 -7.18
N GLU A 306 5.15 -8.57 -7.89
CA GLU A 306 5.28 -8.46 -9.36
C GLU A 306 6.74 -8.31 -9.77
N LEU A 307 7.47 -7.37 -9.14
CA LEU A 307 8.88 -7.19 -9.42
C LEU A 307 9.72 -8.40 -8.97
N CYS A 308 9.34 -9.03 -7.86
CA CYS A 308 10.00 -10.24 -7.37
C CYS A 308 9.89 -11.39 -8.37
N ALA A 309 8.72 -11.60 -8.99
CA ALA A 309 8.49 -12.62 -10.00
C ALA A 309 9.31 -12.41 -11.29
N THR A 310 9.85 -11.21 -11.52
CA THR A 310 10.76 -10.94 -12.63
C THR A 310 12.24 -11.23 -12.29
N THR A 311 12.56 -11.48 -11.04
CA THR A 311 13.93 -11.80 -10.61
C THR A 311 14.18 -13.31 -10.72
N ARG A 312 15.43 -13.70 -11.00
CA ARG A 312 15.78 -15.11 -11.24
C ARG A 312 15.45 -16.04 -10.07
N TYR A 313 15.59 -15.56 -8.84
CA TYR A 313 15.37 -16.34 -7.63
C TYR A 313 14.24 -15.76 -6.77
N GLY A 314 13.34 -14.98 -7.39
CA GLY A 314 12.13 -14.49 -6.76
C GLY A 314 11.06 -15.55 -6.57
N ILE A 315 9.84 -15.09 -6.34
CA ILE A 315 8.64 -15.93 -6.33
C ILE A 315 8.30 -16.35 -7.77
N LYS A 316 7.61 -17.48 -7.93
CA LYS A 316 7.05 -17.88 -9.22
C LYS A 316 5.88 -16.95 -9.58
N LYS A 317 5.53 -16.85 -10.87
CA LYS A 317 4.39 -16.02 -11.31
C LYS A 317 3.08 -16.44 -10.64
N GLU A 318 2.90 -17.74 -10.46
CA GLU A 318 1.72 -18.32 -9.79
C GLU A 318 1.63 -17.88 -8.32
N GLU A 319 2.75 -17.69 -7.64
CA GLU A 319 2.81 -17.24 -6.25
C GLU A 319 2.41 -15.74 -6.09
N VAL A 320 2.44 -14.96 -7.17
CA VAL A 320 1.95 -13.56 -7.15
C VAL A 320 0.47 -13.53 -6.79
N PHE A 321 -0.27 -14.52 -7.26
CA PHE A 321 -1.71 -14.64 -7.09
C PHE A 321 -2.11 -15.63 -5.99
N ALA A 322 -1.15 -16.21 -5.25
CA ALA A 322 -1.43 -17.22 -4.23
C ALA A 322 -2.32 -16.73 -3.07
N ASP A 323 -2.35 -15.42 -2.83
CA ASP A 323 -3.20 -14.82 -1.78
C ASP A 323 -4.59 -14.41 -2.32
N TYR A 324 -4.84 -14.57 -3.62
CA TYR A 324 -6.14 -14.28 -4.20
C TYR A 324 -7.10 -15.46 -3.98
N PRO A 325 -8.39 -15.19 -3.79
CA PRO A 325 -9.39 -16.24 -3.70
C PRO A 325 -9.37 -17.12 -4.94
N VAL A 326 -9.35 -18.44 -4.74
CA VAL A 326 -9.52 -19.38 -5.83
C VAL A 326 -11.00 -19.65 -5.97
N VAL A 327 -11.60 -19.29 -7.11
CA VAL A 327 -12.99 -19.61 -7.41
C VAL A 327 -13.10 -21.13 -7.57
N THR A 328 -13.91 -21.75 -6.71
CA THR A 328 -14.11 -23.20 -6.68
C THR A 328 -15.41 -23.63 -7.36
N GLU A 329 -16.44 -22.76 -7.30
CA GLU A 329 -17.75 -23.03 -7.91
C GLU A 329 -18.40 -21.73 -8.35
N LEU A 330 -19.19 -21.82 -9.43
CA LEU A 330 -20.06 -20.77 -9.93
C LEU A 330 -21.48 -21.33 -10.03
N HIS A 331 -22.42 -20.70 -9.34
CA HIS A 331 -23.84 -21.02 -9.45
C HIS A 331 -24.58 -19.86 -10.10
N ILE A 332 -25.30 -20.14 -11.16
CA ILE A 332 -26.13 -19.18 -11.89
C ILE A 332 -27.59 -19.46 -11.49
N LEU A 333 -28.26 -18.45 -10.96
CA LEU A 333 -29.72 -18.50 -10.79
C LEU A 333 -30.40 -17.96 -12.04
N ASP A 334 -31.32 -18.76 -12.57
CA ASP A 334 -32.17 -18.38 -13.71
C ASP A 334 -33.24 -17.36 -13.26
N SER A 335 -32.82 -16.10 -13.20
CA SER A 335 -33.64 -14.95 -12.85
C SER A 335 -33.41 -13.83 -13.89
N GLN A 336 -34.30 -12.83 -13.96
CA GLN A 336 -34.11 -11.67 -14.84
C GLN A 336 -33.92 -10.40 -14.00
N PRO A 337 -32.72 -9.81 -13.97
CA PRO A 337 -31.44 -10.29 -14.57
C PRO A 337 -30.91 -11.54 -13.84
N PRO A 338 -30.03 -12.34 -14.48
CA PRO A 338 -29.42 -13.51 -13.85
C PRO A 338 -28.59 -13.10 -12.63
N VAL A 339 -28.58 -13.93 -11.60
CA VAL A 339 -27.81 -13.73 -10.38
C VAL A 339 -26.74 -14.80 -10.28
N TYR A 340 -25.50 -14.40 -10.07
CA TYR A 340 -24.36 -15.28 -9.96
C TYR A 340 -23.93 -15.42 -8.49
N TYR A 341 -23.68 -16.64 -8.05
CA TYR A 341 -23.03 -16.90 -6.77
C TYR A 341 -21.65 -17.50 -7.03
N VAL A 342 -20.62 -16.78 -6.60
CA VAL A 342 -19.23 -17.23 -6.67
C VAL A 342 -18.86 -17.82 -5.32
N TYR A 343 -18.35 -19.04 -5.33
CA TYR A 343 -17.74 -19.65 -4.17
C TYR A 343 -16.23 -19.65 -4.36
N ALA A 344 -15.53 -19.18 -3.38
CA ALA A 344 -14.06 -19.12 -3.42
C ALA A 344 -13.46 -19.64 -2.12
N ASP A 345 -12.34 -20.34 -2.23
CA ASP A 345 -11.52 -20.71 -1.08
C ASP A 345 -10.49 -19.62 -0.77
N VAL A 346 -10.50 -19.16 0.47
CA VAL A 346 -9.54 -18.18 0.99
C VAL A 346 -8.95 -18.73 2.28
N ASN A 347 -7.69 -19.15 2.23
CA ASN A 347 -6.97 -19.71 3.39
C ASN A 347 -7.73 -20.85 4.08
N GLY A 348 -8.32 -21.76 3.29
CA GLY A 348 -9.08 -22.90 3.78
C GLY A 348 -10.49 -22.56 4.30
N LYS A 349 -10.97 -21.34 4.06
CA LYS A 349 -12.36 -20.94 4.36
C LYS A 349 -13.11 -20.71 3.06
N ARG A 350 -14.22 -21.43 2.91
CA ARG A 350 -15.12 -21.24 1.78
C ARG A 350 -15.97 -19.97 2.00
N LEU A 351 -15.82 -19.02 1.11
CA LEU A 351 -16.61 -17.79 1.07
C LEU A 351 -17.62 -17.88 -0.07
N LYS A 352 -18.79 -17.26 0.14
CA LYS A 352 -19.82 -17.09 -0.88
C LYS A 352 -20.04 -15.62 -1.12
N THR A 353 -19.95 -15.19 -2.37
CA THR A 353 -20.24 -13.81 -2.78
C THR A 353 -21.30 -13.83 -3.87
N ARG A 354 -22.29 -12.96 -3.76
CA ARG A 354 -23.24 -12.68 -4.83
C ARG A 354 -22.65 -11.67 -5.79
N VAL A 355 -22.79 -11.95 -7.07
CA VAL A 355 -22.37 -11.06 -8.16
C VAL A 355 -23.58 -10.85 -9.06
N ASP A 356 -23.96 -9.61 -9.25
CA ASP A 356 -25.19 -9.25 -9.99
C ASP A 356 -24.91 -8.96 -11.48
N ASP A 357 -23.68 -9.21 -11.98
CA ASP A 357 -23.21 -8.84 -13.30
C ASP A 357 -22.13 -9.82 -13.79
N GLU A 358 -22.19 -10.24 -15.05
CA GLU A 358 -21.18 -11.11 -15.68
C GLU A 358 -19.80 -10.46 -15.72
N ASP A 359 -19.73 -9.15 -15.90
CA ASP A 359 -18.46 -8.41 -15.95
C ASP A 359 -17.69 -8.46 -14.62
N HIS A 360 -18.38 -8.65 -13.48
CA HIS A 360 -17.75 -8.85 -12.19
C HIS A 360 -17.17 -10.26 -11.98
N LEU A 361 -17.53 -11.23 -12.83
CA LEU A 361 -16.97 -12.58 -12.79
C LEU A 361 -15.62 -12.71 -13.51
N LEU A 362 -15.29 -11.76 -14.38
CA LEU A 362 -14.11 -11.81 -15.24
C LEU A 362 -12.91 -11.05 -14.66
N TYR A 363 -13.05 -10.47 -13.48
CA TYR A 363 -12.03 -9.72 -12.76
C TYR A 363 -11.95 -10.20 -11.30
#